data_f950570f3841a5a5fbfea9c2607d954f
#
_entry.id   f950570f3841a5a5fbfea9c2607d954f
#
_cell.length_a   1.000
_cell.length_b   1.000
_cell.length_c   1.000
_cell.angle_alpha   90.00
_cell.angle_beta   90.00
_cell.angle_gamma   90.00
#
_symmetry.space_group_name_H-M   'P 1'
#
loop_
_entity.id
_entity.type
_entity.pdbx_description
1 polymer ?
#
loop_
_entity_poly.entity_id
_entity_poly.type
_entity_poly.pdbx_seq_one_letter_code
_entity_poly.pdbx_strand_id
1 'polypeptide(L)'
;EIGSGLVGSEMCIRDREKMTAMNFDGTLVGILHTKNDSLADVVKDEGTEVLFGQDYFYEELLGLKFKITPFSFFQTNSLGAEVLYETAREYIGDTNEKVVFDLYSGTGTIAQILAPVAKKVVGVEIVEEAVEAAKENAKLNNLDNCTFWAGDVLKVIDELGEVPDLIMLDPPRDGVNPKALMKILNFGVERLVYIACKPTSLARDLEMIQGLSLIHI
;
A
#
# COMPACT_ATOMS: atom_id res chain seq x y z
N GLU A 1 35.18 -7.56 -26.39
CA GLU A 1 34.49 -8.68 -25.76
C GLU A 1 34.44 -8.43 -24.27
N ILE A 2 33.30 -8.00 -23.77
CA ILE A 2 33.03 -7.96 -22.33
C ILE A 2 32.71 -9.40 -21.97
N GLY A 3 33.68 -10.07 -21.37
CA GLY A 3 33.49 -11.45 -20.93
C GLY A 3 32.33 -11.57 -19.98
N SER A 4 31.37 -12.43 -20.31
CA SER A 4 30.19 -12.77 -19.52
C SER A 4 30.49 -13.47 -18.19
N GLY A 5 31.71 -13.37 -17.67
CA GLY A 5 32.17 -14.04 -16.47
C GLY A 5 32.33 -13.20 -15.21
N LEU A 6 32.02 -11.90 -15.26
CA LEU A 6 32.20 -10.96 -14.12
C LEU A 6 30.87 -10.37 -13.63
N VAL A 7 29.75 -11.00 -13.90
CA VAL A 7 28.46 -10.66 -13.31
C VAL A 7 28.32 -11.44 -12.01
N GLY A 8 28.84 -10.91 -10.94
CA GLY A 8 28.79 -11.56 -9.65
C GLY A 8 29.44 -10.73 -8.56
N SER A 9 29.95 -11.38 -7.55
CA SER A 9 30.40 -10.80 -6.29
C SER A 9 31.47 -9.70 -6.39
N GLU A 10 32.40 -9.77 -7.35
CA GLU A 10 33.51 -8.80 -7.43
C GLU A 10 33.09 -7.42 -7.93
N MET A 11 32.15 -7.35 -8.87
CA MET A 11 31.62 -6.08 -9.37
C MET A 11 30.77 -5.40 -8.27
N CYS A 12 29.94 -6.16 -7.57
CA CYS A 12 29.17 -5.67 -6.44
C CYS A 12 30.04 -5.15 -5.30
N ILE A 13 31.16 -5.84 -4.99
CA ILE A 13 32.12 -5.40 -3.95
C ILE A 13 32.78 -4.07 -4.33
N ARG A 14 33.24 -3.92 -5.58
CA ARG A 14 33.85 -2.68 -6.07
C ARG A 14 32.89 -1.51 -6.08
N ASP A 15 31.66 -1.75 -6.50
CA ASP A 15 30.63 -0.72 -6.55
C ASP A 15 30.20 -0.32 -5.14
N ARG A 16 30.08 -1.27 -4.21
CA ARG A 16 29.85 -0.99 -2.80
C ARG A 16 30.92 -0.04 -2.22
N GLU A 17 32.20 -0.33 -2.45
CA GLU A 17 33.31 0.49 -1.94
C GLU A 17 33.26 1.92 -2.51
N LYS A 18 32.95 2.05 -3.80
CA LYS A 18 32.78 3.36 -4.45
C LYS A 18 31.58 4.11 -3.88
N MET A 19 30.42 3.44 -3.78
CA MET A 19 29.19 4.07 -3.29
C MET A 19 29.33 4.50 -1.84
N THR A 20 29.95 3.69 -0.98
CA THR A 20 30.17 4.06 0.43
C THR A 20 31.19 5.19 0.60
N ALA A 21 32.08 5.39 -0.37
CA ALA A 21 33.04 6.50 -0.39
C ALA A 21 32.49 7.80 -1.03
N MET A 22 31.31 7.75 -1.66
CA MET A 22 30.69 8.93 -2.27
C MET A 22 30.13 9.88 -1.20
N ASN A 23 30.17 11.16 -1.48
CA ASN A 23 29.48 12.15 -0.69
C ASN A 23 28.06 12.35 -1.22
N PHE A 24 27.06 11.95 -0.46
CA PHE A 24 25.65 12.12 -0.80
C PHE A 24 25.08 13.34 -0.07
N ASP A 25 24.11 13.98 -0.71
CA ASP A 25 23.28 14.98 -0.05
C ASP A 25 22.17 14.23 0.74
N GLY A 26 22.59 13.55 1.82
CA GLY A 26 21.76 12.67 2.62
C GLY A 26 22.59 11.54 3.27
N THR A 27 21.92 10.64 3.97
CA THR A 27 22.55 9.49 4.63
C THR A 27 22.34 8.21 3.84
N LEU A 28 23.40 7.57 3.40
CA LEU A 28 23.33 6.24 2.79
C LEU A 28 23.05 5.20 3.92
N VAL A 29 21.83 4.67 3.96
CA VAL A 29 21.40 3.72 5.00
C VAL A 29 21.60 2.26 4.61
N GLY A 30 21.62 1.96 3.30
CA GLY A 30 21.82 0.60 2.81
C GLY A 30 22.16 0.53 1.34
N ILE A 31 22.77 -0.57 0.92
CA ILE A 31 22.98 -0.96 -0.46
C ILE A 31 22.54 -2.41 -0.58
N LEU A 32 21.61 -2.66 -1.50
CA LEU A 32 21.07 -3.99 -1.75
C LEU A 32 21.36 -4.42 -3.19
N HIS A 33 21.52 -5.72 -3.36
CA HIS A 33 21.61 -6.35 -4.66
C HIS A 33 20.48 -7.40 -4.76
N THR A 34 19.52 -7.12 -5.62
CA THR A 34 18.38 -8.02 -5.88
C THR A 34 18.54 -8.68 -7.25
N LYS A 35 18.45 -10.01 -7.28
CA LYS A 35 18.36 -10.77 -8.51
C LYS A 35 16.91 -10.74 -9.01
N ASN A 36 16.72 -10.40 -10.27
CA ASN A 36 15.41 -10.36 -10.91
C ASN A 36 15.55 -10.77 -12.38
N ASP A 37 15.24 -12.01 -12.69
CA ASP A 37 15.23 -12.56 -14.05
C ASP A 37 13.80 -12.61 -14.65
N SER A 38 12.84 -11.92 -14.03
CA SER A 38 11.46 -11.87 -14.53
C SER A 38 11.37 -11.11 -15.85
N LEU A 39 10.59 -11.63 -16.80
CA LEU A 39 10.32 -10.99 -18.09
C LEU A 39 9.30 -9.83 -18.00
N ALA A 40 8.68 -9.64 -16.85
CA ALA A 40 7.71 -8.59 -16.61
C ALA A 40 8.37 -7.41 -15.86
N ASP A 41 7.84 -6.20 -16.02
CA ASP A 41 8.22 -5.01 -15.25
C ASP A 41 7.80 -5.10 -13.77
N VAL A 42 8.03 -6.26 -13.16
CA VAL A 42 7.72 -6.54 -11.76
C VAL A 42 9.01 -6.88 -11.04
N VAL A 43 9.34 -6.13 -10.02
CA VAL A 43 10.47 -6.45 -9.14
C VAL A 43 10.04 -7.61 -8.25
N LYS A 44 10.61 -8.80 -8.50
CA LYS A 44 10.45 -9.97 -7.64
C LYS A 44 11.72 -10.19 -6.84
N ASP A 45 11.57 -10.61 -5.61
CA ASP A 45 12.69 -11.06 -4.80
C ASP A 45 13.05 -12.51 -5.18
N GLU A 46 13.99 -12.66 -6.10
CA GLU A 46 14.62 -13.94 -6.43
C GLU A 46 15.93 -14.16 -5.67
N GLY A 47 16.16 -13.34 -4.66
CA GLY A 47 17.31 -13.34 -3.77
C GLY A 47 17.88 -11.93 -3.64
N THR A 48 17.69 -11.32 -2.48
CA THR A 48 18.25 -10.01 -2.12
C THR A 48 19.38 -10.18 -1.12
N GLU A 49 20.53 -9.61 -1.44
CA GLU A 49 21.70 -9.54 -0.59
C GLU A 49 21.91 -8.12 -0.09
N VAL A 50 22.07 -7.95 1.23
CA VAL A 50 22.43 -6.67 1.83
C VAL A 50 23.95 -6.50 1.75
N LEU A 51 24.41 -5.65 0.84
CA LEU A 51 25.84 -5.39 0.62
C LEU A 51 26.41 -4.40 1.65
N PHE A 52 25.57 -3.52 2.20
CA PHE A 52 25.93 -2.54 3.20
C PHE A 52 24.70 -2.09 3.98
N GLY A 53 24.86 -1.82 5.28
CA GLY A 53 23.82 -1.21 6.12
C GLY A 53 22.59 -2.08 6.32
N GLN A 54 21.42 -1.56 6.05
CA GLN A 54 20.13 -2.18 6.30
C GLN A 54 19.25 -2.20 5.03
N ASP A 55 18.21 -3.06 5.06
CA ASP A 55 17.27 -3.28 3.95
C ASP A 55 15.98 -2.47 4.09
N TYR A 56 15.94 -1.48 4.97
CA TYR A 56 14.78 -0.63 5.18
C TYR A 56 15.19 0.80 5.49
N PHE A 57 14.23 1.71 5.33
CA PHE A 57 14.31 3.07 5.86
C PHE A 57 12.96 3.48 6.43
N TYR A 58 12.91 4.62 7.09
CA TYR A 58 11.68 5.17 7.63
C TYR A 58 11.29 6.43 6.87
N GLU A 59 9.99 6.56 6.62
CA GLU A 59 9.36 7.77 6.13
C GLU A 59 8.27 8.21 7.10
N GLU A 60 8.00 9.51 7.16
CA GLU A 60 6.95 10.06 8.00
C GLU A 60 5.88 10.70 7.11
N LEU A 61 4.61 10.33 7.33
CA LEU A 61 3.47 10.89 6.66
C LEU A 61 2.41 11.27 7.70
N LEU A 62 1.98 12.54 7.70
CA LEU A 62 0.94 13.04 8.59
C LEU A 62 1.19 12.70 10.08
N GLY A 63 2.46 12.73 10.50
CA GLY A 63 2.89 12.42 11.86
C GLY A 63 2.97 10.94 12.21
N LEU A 64 2.73 10.04 11.26
CA LEU A 64 2.90 8.59 11.40
C LEU A 64 4.19 8.14 10.74
N LYS A 65 4.88 7.19 11.37
CA LYS A 65 6.15 6.65 10.89
C LYS A 65 5.94 5.31 10.21
N PHE A 66 6.47 5.18 9.01
CA PHE A 66 6.37 3.96 8.21
C PHE A 66 7.75 3.37 7.94
N LYS A 67 7.93 2.08 8.25
CA LYS A 67 9.07 1.29 7.83
C LYS A 67 8.84 0.83 6.40
N ILE A 68 9.75 1.21 5.51
CA ILE A 68 9.68 0.91 4.09
C ILE A 68 10.78 -0.07 3.73
N THR A 69 10.44 -1.15 3.06
CA THR A 69 11.36 -2.14 2.53
C THR A 69 11.36 -2.08 0.99
N PRO A 70 12.35 -2.66 0.29
CA PRO A 70 12.45 -2.60 -1.18
C PRO A 70 11.23 -3.16 -1.93
N PHE A 71 10.51 -4.09 -1.32
CA PHE A 71 9.34 -4.75 -1.91
C PHE A 71 8.00 -4.21 -1.40
N SER A 72 8.04 -3.23 -0.50
CA SER A 72 6.84 -2.52 -0.04
C SER A 72 6.45 -1.47 -1.07
N PHE A 73 5.19 -1.47 -1.52
CA PHE A 73 4.68 -0.32 -2.24
C PHE A 73 4.53 0.87 -1.28
N PHE A 74 5.12 1.98 -1.64
CA PHE A 74 4.98 3.25 -0.95
C PHE A 74 4.98 4.40 -1.96
N GLN A 75 4.23 5.45 -1.71
CA GLN A 75 4.18 6.61 -2.60
C GLN A 75 5.53 7.34 -2.58
N THR A 76 6.19 7.42 -3.74
CA THR A 76 7.55 7.99 -3.86
C THR A 76 7.62 9.51 -3.63
N ASN A 77 6.50 10.21 -3.77
CA ASN A 77 6.37 11.63 -3.46
C ASN A 77 5.60 11.79 -2.14
N SER A 78 6.31 11.82 -1.03
CA SER A 78 5.72 11.90 0.32
C SER A 78 4.83 13.12 0.51
N LEU A 79 5.24 14.30 0.05
CA LEU A 79 4.43 15.52 0.14
C LEU A 79 3.14 15.42 -0.70
N GLY A 80 3.24 14.83 -1.89
CA GLY A 80 2.07 14.56 -2.72
C GLY A 80 1.14 13.52 -2.11
N ALA A 81 1.71 12.51 -1.43
CA ALA A 81 0.96 11.50 -0.72
C ALA A 81 0.18 12.07 0.47
N GLU A 82 0.78 12.98 1.24
CA GLU A 82 0.09 13.67 2.32
C GLU A 82 -1.14 14.43 1.82
N VAL A 83 -1.01 15.21 0.73
CA VAL A 83 -2.14 15.91 0.11
C VAL A 83 -3.22 14.95 -0.35
N LEU A 84 -2.83 13.82 -0.99
CA LEU A 84 -3.78 12.80 -1.42
C LEU A 84 -4.56 12.21 -0.24
N TYR A 85 -3.87 11.85 0.83
CA TYR A 85 -4.48 11.19 1.99
C TYR A 85 -5.31 12.16 2.84
N GLU A 86 -4.91 13.42 2.96
CA GLU A 86 -5.73 14.47 3.57
C GLU A 86 -7.02 14.68 2.76
N THR A 87 -6.92 14.77 1.43
CA THR A 87 -8.08 14.87 0.55
C THR A 87 -9.01 13.66 0.70
N ALA A 88 -8.45 12.45 0.76
CA ALA A 88 -9.22 11.24 0.98
C ALA A 88 -9.95 11.26 2.34
N ARG A 89 -9.29 11.76 3.41
CA ARG A 89 -9.92 11.96 4.72
C ARG A 89 -11.05 12.97 4.68
N GLU A 90 -10.88 14.07 3.94
CA GLU A 90 -11.95 15.05 3.76
C GLU A 90 -13.17 14.44 3.07
N TYR A 91 -12.95 13.65 2.00
CA TYR A 91 -14.05 13.02 1.28
C TYR A 91 -14.73 11.90 2.06
N ILE A 92 -14.01 11.12 2.86
CA ILE A 92 -14.63 10.10 3.73
C ILE A 92 -15.47 10.75 4.83
N GLY A 93 -15.13 11.95 5.25
CA GLY A 93 -15.87 12.76 6.21
C GLY A 93 -15.68 12.31 7.65
N ASP A 94 -16.74 12.41 8.46
CA ASP A 94 -16.69 12.05 9.88
C ASP A 94 -16.58 10.54 10.05
N THR A 95 -15.47 10.09 10.64
CA THR A 95 -15.15 8.70 10.95
C THR A 95 -15.24 8.38 12.44
N ASN A 96 -15.59 9.37 13.27
CA ASN A 96 -15.70 9.18 14.72
C ASN A 96 -16.74 8.11 15.04
N GLU A 97 -16.40 7.19 15.95
CA GLU A 97 -17.24 6.03 16.34
C GLU A 97 -17.64 5.10 15.18
N LYS A 98 -17.01 5.21 14.00
CA LYS A 98 -17.32 4.41 12.82
C LYS A 98 -16.26 3.35 12.53
N VAL A 99 -16.73 2.24 11.92
CA VAL A 99 -15.88 1.19 11.37
C VAL A 99 -15.60 1.52 9.90
N VAL A 100 -14.33 1.63 9.54
CA VAL A 100 -13.88 1.93 8.18
C VAL A 100 -13.18 0.72 7.61
N PHE A 101 -13.58 0.30 6.40
CA PHE A 101 -12.82 -0.68 5.64
C PHE A 101 -11.89 0.03 4.65
N ASP A 102 -10.62 -0.35 4.67
CA ASP A 102 -9.60 0.03 3.68
C ASP A 102 -9.31 -1.19 2.81
N LEU A 103 -9.94 -1.24 1.64
CA LEU A 103 -9.85 -2.38 0.74
C LEU A 103 -8.80 -2.12 -0.33
N TYR A 104 -7.93 -3.12 -0.57
CA TYR A 104 -6.66 -3.00 -1.30
C TYR A 104 -5.64 -2.16 -0.54
N SER A 105 -5.51 -2.43 0.76
CA SER A 105 -4.82 -1.55 1.71
C SER A 105 -3.29 -1.48 1.55
N GLY A 106 -2.68 -2.35 0.74
CA GLY A 106 -1.23 -2.41 0.58
C GLY A 106 -0.54 -2.57 1.94
N THR A 107 0.43 -1.71 2.22
CA THR A 107 1.13 -1.64 3.51
C THR A 107 0.34 -0.91 4.61
N GLY A 108 -0.95 -0.71 4.40
CA GLY A 108 -1.87 -0.15 5.39
C GLY A 108 -1.71 1.35 5.64
N THR A 109 -1.16 2.10 4.70
CA THR A 109 -0.89 3.53 4.90
C THR A 109 -2.18 4.32 5.12
N ILE A 110 -3.20 4.13 4.27
CA ILE A 110 -4.49 4.82 4.38
C ILE A 110 -5.21 4.38 5.67
N ALA A 111 -5.27 3.07 5.94
CA ALA A 111 -5.86 2.54 7.15
C ALA A 111 -5.28 3.21 8.41
N GLN A 112 -3.95 3.32 8.49
CA GLN A 112 -3.27 3.92 9.63
C GLN A 112 -3.50 5.42 9.74
N ILE A 113 -3.57 6.15 8.62
CA ILE A 113 -3.90 7.58 8.61
C ILE A 113 -5.33 7.85 9.09
N LEU A 114 -6.25 6.92 8.84
CA LEU A 114 -7.64 7.01 9.32
C LEU A 114 -7.81 6.58 10.79
N ALA A 115 -6.96 5.70 11.29
CA ALA A 115 -7.10 5.11 12.62
C ALA A 115 -7.20 6.13 13.77
N PRO A 116 -6.42 7.22 13.82
CA PRO A 116 -6.51 8.19 14.92
C PRO A 116 -7.87 8.87 15.06
N VAL A 117 -8.69 8.84 14.00
CA VAL A 117 -10.00 9.52 13.94
C VAL A 117 -11.18 8.56 13.76
N ALA A 118 -10.92 7.26 13.68
CA ALA A 118 -11.93 6.21 13.52
C ALA A 118 -12.05 5.35 14.78
N LYS A 119 -13.21 4.73 14.98
CA LYS A 119 -13.39 3.71 16.03
C LYS A 119 -12.55 2.47 15.74
N LYS A 120 -12.58 2.02 14.50
CA LYS A 120 -11.82 0.87 14.03
C LYS A 120 -11.57 0.97 12.52
N VAL A 121 -10.39 0.53 12.08
CA VAL A 121 -10.08 0.39 10.66
C VAL A 121 -9.70 -1.06 10.37
N VAL A 122 -10.28 -1.62 9.31
CA VAL A 122 -9.99 -2.97 8.82
C VAL A 122 -9.39 -2.88 7.43
N GLY A 123 -8.12 -3.22 7.30
CA GLY A 123 -7.42 -3.29 6.02
C GLY A 123 -7.51 -4.69 5.41
N VAL A 124 -7.72 -4.77 4.10
CA VAL A 124 -7.69 -6.04 3.34
C VAL A 124 -6.74 -5.89 2.17
N GLU A 125 -5.77 -6.79 2.09
CA GLU A 125 -4.75 -6.82 1.05
C GLU A 125 -4.44 -8.27 0.64
N ILE A 126 -4.21 -8.51 -0.65
CA ILE A 126 -3.95 -9.86 -1.17
C ILE A 126 -2.51 -10.32 -0.94
N VAL A 127 -1.58 -9.38 -0.84
CA VAL A 127 -0.14 -9.65 -0.65
C VAL A 127 0.15 -9.81 0.83
N GLU A 128 0.47 -11.03 1.25
CA GLU A 128 0.68 -11.38 2.66
C GLU A 128 1.82 -10.58 3.30
N GLU A 129 2.91 -10.37 2.58
CA GLU A 129 4.07 -9.57 3.04
C GLU A 129 3.68 -8.10 3.28
N ALA A 130 2.79 -7.55 2.47
CA ALA A 130 2.28 -6.19 2.66
C ALA A 130 1.40 -6.11 3.91
N VAL A 131 0.60 -7.14 4.19
CA VAL A 131 -0.21 -7.23 5.40
C VAL A 131 0.66 -7.30 6.66
N GLU A 132 1.74 -8.08 6.63
CA GLU A 132 2.67 -8.12 7.77
C GLU A 132 3.37 -6.77 7.97
N ALA A 133 3.80 -6.11 6.90
CA ALA A 133 4.34 -4.75 6.97
C ALA A 133 3.32 -3.75 7.54
N ALA A 134 2.05 -3.87 7.17
CA ALA A 134 0.97 -3.04 7.72
C ALA A 134 0.80 -3.24 9.22
N LYS A 135 0.83 -4.48 9.70
CA LYS A 135 0.76 -4.82 11.13
C LYS A 135 1.97 -4.27 11.92
N GLU A 136 3.17 -4.42 11.35
CA GLU A 136 4.40 -3.85 11.96
C GLU A 136 4.31 -2.32 12.08
N ASN A 137 3.88 -1.65 11.03
CA ASN A 137 3.73 -0.20 11.00
C ASN A 137 2.63 0.30 11.95
N ALA A 138 1.48 -0.39 12.02
CA ALA A 138 0.43 -0.05 12.99
C ALA A 138 0.94 -0.18 14.43
N LYS A 139 1.70 -1.22 14.73
CA LYS A 139 2.34 -1.40 16.04
C LYS A 139 3.39 -0.31 16.33
N LEU A 140 4.19 0.08 15.32
CA LEU A 140 5.17 1.16 15.43
C LEU A 140 4.50 2.49 15.80
N ASN A 141 3.30 2.73 15.28
CA ASN A 141 2.50 3.92 15.51
C ASN A 141 1.54 3.82 16.70
N ASN A 142 1.55 2.72 17.45
CA ASN A 142 0.64 2.45 18.58
C ASN A 142 -0.85 2.53 18.19
N LEU A 143 -1.20 2.00 17.02
CA LEU A 143 -2.56 2.01 16.49
C LEU A 143 -3.24 0.65 16.74
N ASP A 144 -3.81 0.48 17.93
CA ASP A 144 -4.45 -0.79 18.34
C ASP A 144 -5.82 -1.03 17.68
N ASN A 145 -6.37 0.01 17.06
CA ASN A 145 -7.67 -0.05 16.36
C ASN A 145 -7.56 -0.34 14.86
N CYS A 146 -6.35 -0.66 14.35
CA CYS A 146 -6.14 -1.18 13.01
C CYS A 146 -6.03 -2.69 13.03
N THR A 147 -6.77 -3.37 12.14
CA THR A 147 -6.64 -4.81 11.89
C THR A 147 -6.44 -5.06 10.41
N PHE A 148 -5.58 -6.03 10.06
CA PHE A 148 -5.24 -6.32 8.68
C PHE A 148 -5.43 -7.79 8.35
N TRP A 149 -6.08 -8.06 7.21
CA TRP A 149 -6.40 -9.37 6.70
C TRP A 149 -5.72 -9.63 5.36
N ALA A 150 -5.04 -10.78 5.25
CA ALA A 150 -4.43 -11.21 4.00
C ALA A 150 -5.45 -12.00 3.17
N GLY A 151 -5.64 -11.61 1.92
CA GLY A 151 -6.45 -12.34 0.97
C GLY A 151 -7.16 -11.48 -0.07
N ASP A 152 -7.74 -12.16 -1.05
CA ASP A 152 -8.54 -11.53 -2.09
C ASP A 152 -9.81 -10.92 -1.48
N VAL A 153 -10.02 -9.62 -1.70
CA VAL A 153 -11.20 -8.87 -1.22
C VAL A 153 -12.50 -9.61 -1.52
N LEU A 154 -12.63 -10.21 -2.71
CA LEU A 154 -13.83 -10.97 -3.10
C LEU A 154 -14.14 -12.14 -2.15
N LYS A 155 -13.12 -12.74 -1.56
CA LYS A 155 -13.24 -13.91 -0.69
C LYS A 155 -13.32 -13.53 0.78
N VAL A 156 -12.38 -12.70 1.22
CA VAL A 156 -12.18 -12.34 2.63
C VAL A 156 -13.30 -11.45 3.17
N ILE A 157 -13.89 -10.62 2.32
CA ILE A 157 -14.88 -9.62 2.74
C ILE A 157 -16.10 -10.24 3.47
N ASP A 158 -16.49 -11.46 3.14
CA ASP A 158 -17.59 -12.18 3.80
C ASP A 158 -17.16 -12.76 5.17
N GLU A 159 -15.85 -12.89 5.41
CA GLU A 159 -15.27 -13.54 6.59
C GLU A 159 -14.89 -12.53 7.68
N LEU A 160 -14.90 -11.23 7.37
CA LEU A 160 -14.46 -10.19 8.30
C LEU A 160 -15.28 -10.09 9.58
N GLY A 161 -16.52 -10.62 9.57
CA GLY A 161 -17.40 -10.65 10.75
C GLY A 161 -17.88 -9.28 11.22
N GLU A 162 -17.60 -8.22 10.47
CA GLU A 162 -17.94 -6.84 10.75
C GLU A 162 -18.61 -6.20 9.55
N VAL A 163 -19.44 -5.19 9.81
CA VAL A 163 -20.08 -4.38 8.77
C VAL A 163 -19.45 -2.99 8.82
N PRO A 164 -18.92 -2.48 7.69
CA PRO A 164 -18.37 -1.15 7.67
C PRO A 164 -19.47 -0.08 7.65
N ASP A 165 -19.20 1.05 8.26
CA ASP A 165 -19.98 2.28 8.10
C ASP A 165 -19.51 3.07 6.86
N LEU A 166 -18.22 3.00 6.57
CA LEU A 166 -17.53 3.71 5.50
C LEU A 166 -16.53 2.79 4.81
N ILE A 167 -16.30 2.99 3.50
CA ILE A 167 -15.32 2.23 2.74
C ILE A 167 -14.36 3.15 1.99
N MET A 168 -13.07 2.85 2.09
CA MET A 168 -12.00 3.40 1.27
C MET A 168 -11.56 2.34 0.27
N LEU A 169 -11.42 2.72 -1.00
CA LEU A 169 -10.92 1.85 -2.07
C LEU A 169 -9.72 2.49 -2.74
N ASP A 170 -8.59 1.79 -2.75
CA ASP A 170 -7.39 2.14 -3.55
C ASP A 170 -6.95 0.94 -4.39
N PRO A 171 -7.77 0.51 -5.38
CA PRO A 171 -7.51 -0.69 -6.14
C PRO A 171 -6.35 -0.51 -7.13
N PRO A 172 -5.80 -1.63 -7.67
CA PRO A 172 -4.77 -1.59 -8.69
C PRO A 172 -5.28 -0.91 -9.98
N ARG A 173 -4.36 -0.64 -10.92
CA ARG A 173 -4.63 0.07 -12.18
C ARG A 173 -5.78 -0.52 -13.01
N ASP A 174 -6.05 -1.81 -12.86
CA ASP A 174 -7.15 -2.49 -13.56
C ASP A 174 -8.52 -2.26 -12.91
N GLY A 175 -8.58 -1.55 -11.79
CA GLY A 175 -9.81 -1.29 -11.04
C GLY A 175 -10.25 -2.47 -10.20
N VAL A 176 -11.50 -2.42 -9.74
CA VAL A 176 -12.08 -3.45 -8.87
C VAL A 176 -12.67 -4.59 -9.70
N ASN A 177 -12.47 -5.83 -9.25
CA ASN A 177 -13.17 -6.98 -9.84
C ASN A 177 -14.69 -6.76 -9.76
N PRO A 178 -15.47 -6.93 -10.86
CA PRO A 178 -16.91 -6.66 -10.85
C PRO A 178 -17.68 -7.41 -9.76
N LYS A 179 -17.32 -8.67 -9.47
CA LYS A 179 -17.99 -9.44 -8.40
C LYS A 179 -17.63 -8.91 -7.00
N ALA A 180 -16.38 -8.45 -6.81
CA ALA A 180 -15.98 -7.82 -5.56
C ALA A 180 -16.68 -6.47 -5.39
N LEU A 181 -16.77 -5.67 -6.44
CA LEU A 181 -17.48 -4.38 -6.42
C LEU A 181 -18.95 -4.56 -6.03
N MET A 182 -19.62 -5.58 -6.59
CA MET A 182 -21.00 -5.92 -6.20
C MET A 182 -21.13 -6.23 -4.70
N LYS A 183 -20.22 -7.02 -4.15
CA LYS A 183 -20.23 -7.33 -2.71
C LYS A 183 -20.00 -6.07 -1.86
N ILE A 184 -19.05 -5.25 -2.26
CA ILE A 184 -18.72 -3.99 -1.59
C ILE A 184 -19.95 -3.06 -1.55
N LEU A 185 -20.64 -2.91 -2.68
CA LEU A 185 -21.83 -2.06 -2.76
C LEU A 185 -23.03 -2.60 -1.95
N ASN A 186 -23.11 -3.92 -1.81
CA ASN A 186 -24.16 -4.56 -1.00
C ASN A 186 -24.07 -4.29 0.51
N PHE A 187 -22.94 -3.75 1.02
CA PHE A 187 -22.88 -3.26 2.39
C PHE A 187 -23.79 -2.05 2.63
N GLY A 188 -24.11 -1.29 1.57
CA GLY A 188 -24.99 -0.13 1.68
C GLY A 188 -24.42 0.95 2.59
N VAL A 189 -23.09 1.13 2.56
CA VAL A 189 -22.37 2.11 3.40
C VAL A 189 -22.84 3.54 3.11
N GLU A 190 -22.75 4.39 4.13
CA GLU A 190 -23.08 5.81 4.02
C GLU A 190 -22.21 6.52 2.98
N ARG A 191 -20.94 6.14 2.91
CA ARG A 191 -19.98 6.76 2.00
C ARG A 191 -18.89 5.79 1.56
N LEU A 192 -18.54 5.88 0.29
CA LEU A 192 -17.44 5.15 -0.33
C LEU A 192 -16.53 6.17 -1.03
N VAL A 193 -15.25 6.14 -0.72
CA VAL A 193 -14.22 6.93 -1.40
C VAL A 193 -13.40 6.00 -2.27
N TYR A 194 -13.23 6.35 -3.54
CA TYR A 194 -12.47 5.59 -4.51
C TYR A 194 -11.27 6.41 -5.00
N ILE A 195 -10.06 5.93 -4.74
CA ILE A 195 -8.81 6.49 -5.27
C ILE A 195 -8.47 5.72 -6.53
N ALA A 196 -8.20 6.42 -7.64
CA ALA A 196 -7.90 5.78 -8.91
C ALA A 196 -6.71 6.42 -9.61
N CYS A 197 -5.69 5.65 -9.89
CA CYS A 197 -4.55 6.09 -10.71
C CYS A 197 -4.80 5.97 -12.22
N LYS A 198 -5.88 5.30 -12.66
CA LYS A 198 -6.24 5.11 -14.07
C LYS A 198 -7.70 5.50 -14.34
N PRO A 199 -7.96 6.64 -14.99
CA PRO A 199 -9.31 7.15 -15.20
C PRO A 199 -10.26 6.21 -15.97
N THR A 200 -9.73 5.42 -16.91
CA THR A 200 -10.54 4.49 -17.71
C THR A 200 -11.09 3.32 -16.89
N SER A 201 -10.33 2.82 -15.90
CA SER A 201 -10.81 1.79 -14.99
C SER A 201 -11.86 2.36 -14.04
N LEU A 202 -11.63 3.57 -13.53
CA LEU A 202 -12.60 4.28 -12.70
C LEU A 202 -13.93 4.50 -13.46
N ALA A 203 -13.88 4.95 -14.71
CA ALA A 203 -15.08 5.17 -15.51
C ALA A 203 -15.93 3.90 -15.64
N ARG A 204 -15.29 2.76 -15.95
CA ARG A 204 -15.95 1.46 -16.02
C ARG A 204 -16.59 1.06 -14.66
N ASP A 205 -15.85 1.21 -13.57
CA ASP A 205 -16.32 0.85 -12.24
C ASP A 205 -17.46 1.79 -11.79
N LEU A 206 -17.40 3.09 -12.14
CA LEU A 206 -18.48 4.07 -11.89
C LEU A 206 -19.77 3.74 -12.64
N GLU A 207 -19.70 3.29 -13.89
CA GLU A 207 -20.90 2.84 -14.63
C GLU A 207 -21.63 1.73 -13.86
N MET A 208 -20.87 0.81 -13.28
CA MET A 208 -21.44 -0.27 -12.48
C MET A 208 -22.02 0.24 -11.16
N ILE A 209 -21.33 1.15 -10.48
CA ILE A 209 -21.80 1.78 -9.24
C ILE A 209 -23.10 2.54 -9.48
N GLN A 210 -23.17 3.34 -10.55
CA GLN A 210 -24.37 4.11 -10.92
C GLN A 210 -25.54 3.22 -11.30
N GLY A 211 -25.27 2.10 -11.99
CA GLY A 211 -26.31 1.16 -12.41
C GLY A 211 -26.99 0.42 -11.24
N LEU A 212 -26.34 0.36 -10.08
CA LEU A 212 -26.80 -0.38 -8.90
C LEU A 212 -27.33 0.51 -7.79
N SER A 213 -26.97 1.76 -7.78
CA SER A 213 -27.33 2.68 -6.71
C SER A 213 -27.91 3.99 -7.29
N LEU A 214 -28.95 4.49 -6.63
CA LEU A 214 -29.48 5.86 -6.81
C LEU A 214 -28.49 6.87 -6.18
N ILE A 215 -27.21 6.82 -6.57
CA ILE A 215 -26.19 7.67 -5.95
C ILE A 215 -26.10 8.99 -6.72
N HIS A 216 -26.22 10.08 -5.98
CA HIS A 216 -25.72 11.37 -6.39
C HIS A 216 -24.20 11.37 -6.17
N ILE A 217 -23.44 11.56 -7.25
CA ILE A 217 -22.01 11.83 -7.24
C ILE A 217 -21.81 13.32 -6.98
#